data_dbe02db7e143771270614c5abba7de53
#
_entry.id   dbe02db7e143771270614c5abba7de53
#
_cell.length_a   1.000
_cell.length_b   1.000
_cell.length_c   1.000
_cell.angle_alpha   90.00
_cell.angle_beta   90.00
_cell.angle_gamma   90.00
#
_symmetry.space_group_name_H-M   'P 1'
#
loop_
_entity.id
_entity.type
_entity.pdbx_description
1 polymer ?
#
loop_
_entity_poly.entity_id
_entity_poly.type
_entity_poly.pdbx_seq_one_letter_code
_entity_poly.pdbx_strand_id
1 'polypeptide(L)'
;MLLATTVLLLAITSAQTAADPKSDVYAGPIAKALEKAGPNRAEIESFLARADGTGDAQKRDAARWLVANMDGHGFAVIELTTTDGTRLEFDALNYKSLTEAKAAFDAIEAKNPGCDFRKIRFDSDLEHASADFLFAHLDEAFGTWRTMPWAKPIRYEVFRDFILPYRGSNEPLGLWRTPARTRLAEICRENEGETDVRAFGEKVRANVHPWTGFTDLFYMHPTDQSYAEMCERKLGRCEDITNMISFGMRSVGAICASDYTPWWAASDNNHAWEVVLDANGQGHAGLAGRAAKVYRKTFAHQPDSLAAMKREEETVPKWLSSSHYVDVTAQYQTTSDPTITLARAPEGQRFAYIAVFNSGSWKPIDWANITQGQAKFHAIGRNICYLPMIHVGEADEPAGAPFVIDLDGIVHTLAAAAGTSDSTSLIASTTKPDITDPDTGALRARTIVKPDAAFELFLWKDGAWKSIGRIERGETAHAFESLPSDGLYWLVEDGSEKLERIFTIVAGKQVFW
;
A
#
# COMPACT_ATOMS: atom_id res chain seq x y z
N MET A 1 -43.20 -21.13 -70.36
CA MET A 1 -42.01 -20.35 -69.97
C MET A 1 -41.77 -20.56 -68.47
N LEU A 2 -40.95 -21.56 -68.15
CA LEU A 2 -40.57 -21.83 -66.74
C LEU A 2 -39.25 -21.10 -66.47
N LEU A 3 -39.23 -20.26 -65.48
CA LEU A 3 -37.99 -19.72 -64.91
C LEU A 3 -37.53 -20.64 -63.76
N ALA A 4 -36.37 -21.21 -63.94
CA ALA A 4 -35.68 -21.97 -62.89
C ALA A 4 -34.85 -21.01 -62.05
N THR A 5 -35.14 -20.95 -60.73
CA THR A 5 -34.36 -20.19 -59.77
C THR A 5 -33.32 -21.12 -59.13
N THR A 6 -32.07 -20.85 -59.44
CA THR A 6 -30.92 -21.59 -58.86
C THR A 6 -30.58 -21.00 -57.48
N VAL A 7 -30.77 -21.77 -56.41
CA VAL A 7 -30.32 -21.42 -55.05
C VAL A 7 -28.87 -21.85 -54.89
N LEU A 8 -27.98 -20.89 -54.66
CA LEU A 8 -26.57 -21.10 -54.35
C LEU A 8 -26.41 -21.30 -52.83
N LEU A 9 -26.19 -22.54 -52.38
CA LEU A 9 -25.81 -22.81 -50.98
C LEU A 9 -24.33 -22.46 -50.79
N LEU A 10 -24.06 -21.36 -50.03
CA LEU A 10 -22.71 -21.13 -49.49
C LEU A 10 -22.53 -22.02 -48.27
N ALA A 11 -21.67 -23.00 -48.35
CA ALA A 11 -21.15 -23.77 -47.23
C ALA A 11 -20.13 -22.91 -46.46
N ILE A 12 -20.53 -22.41 -45.28
CA ILE A 12 -19.61 -21.80 -44.33
C ILE A 12 -18.89 -22.95 -43.63
N THR A 13 -17.68 -23.26 -44.02
CA THR A 13 -16.76 -24.12 -43.28
C THR A 13 -16.24 -23.30 -42.08
N SER A 14 -16.79 -23.56 -40.91
CA SER A 14 -16.17 -23.12 -39.64
C SER A 14 -14.84 -23.86 -39.51
N ALA A 15 -13.75 -23.13 -39.68
CA ALA A 15 -12.42 -23.62 -39.29
C ALA A 15 -12.43 -23.77 -37.77
N GLN A 16 -12.65 -25.00 -37.30
CA GLN A 16 -12.38 -25.38 -35.92
C GLN A 16 -10.87 -25.31 -35.77
N THR A 17 -10.37 -24.25 -35.11
CA THR A 17 -8.99 -24.19 -34.63
C THR A 17 -8.78 -25.41 -33.74
N ALA A 18 -7.94 -26.34 -34.19
CA ALA A 18 -7.52 -27.50 -33.42
C ALA A 18 -6.91 -26.97 -32.12
N ALA A 19 -7.48 -27.34 -30.97
CA ALA A 19 -6.91 -27.05 -29.66
C ALA A 19 -5.48 -27.64 -29.64
N ASP A 20 -4.51 -26.83 -29.27
CA ASP A 20 -3.11 -27.24 -29.15
C ASP A 20 -3.06 -28.37 -28.10
N PRO A 21 -2.55 -29.58 -28.44
CA PRO A 21 -2.52 -30.71 -27.49
C PRO A 21 -1.68 -30.49 -26.25
N LYS A 22 -0.98 -29.33 -26.13
CA LYS A 22 -0.24 -28.92 -24.93
C LYS A 22 -1.10 -28.15 -23.92
N SER A 23 -2.35 -27.75 -24.25
CA SER A 23 -3.21 -26.94 -23.36
C SER A 23 -3.72 -27.70 -22.12
N ASP A 24 -3.68 -29.02 -22.10
CA ASP A 24 -4.16 -29.86 -21.00
C ASP A 24 -3.13 -30.15 -19.91
N VAL A 25 -1.89 -29.68 -20.05
CA VAL A 25 -0.81 -29.94 -19.09
C VAL A 25 -0.93 -29.06 -17.84
N TYR A 26 -1.55 -27.88 -17.97
CA TYR A 26 -1.70 -26.91 -16.88
C TYR A 26 -3.17 -26.63 -16.60
N ALA A 27 -3.58 -26.78 -15.32
CA ALA A 27 -4.94 -26.54 -14.87
C ALA A 27 -5.01 -25.39 -13.85
N GLY A 28 -6.22 -24.88 -13.64
CA GLY A 28 -6.50 -23.91 -12.57
C GLY A 28 -5.78 -22.56 -12.76
N PRO A 29 -5.11 -22.03 -11.71
CA PRO A 29 -4.48 -20.70 -11.76
C PRO A 29 -3.41 -20.57 -12.84
N ILE A 30 -2.63 -21.63 -13.13
CA ILE A 30 -1.60 -21.60 -14.16
C ILE A 30 -2.24 -21.46 -15.55
N ALA A 31 -3.32 -22.16 -15.85
CA ALA A 31 -4.02 -22.03 -17.13
C ALA A 31 -4.52 -20.59 -17.34
N LYS A 32 -5.09 -19.96 -16.30
CA LYS A 32 -5.51 -18.55 -16.33
C LYS A 32 -4.34 -17.59 -16.54
N ALA A 33 -3.21 -17.83 -15.87
CA ALA A 33 -2.01 -17.02 -16.06
C ALA A 33 -1.47 -17.12 -17.50
N LEU A 34 -1.44 -18.33 -18.07
CA LEU A 34 -1.03 -18.55 -19.47
C LEU A 34 -2.00 -17.90 -20.47
N GLU A 35 -3.29 -17.85 -20.18
CA GLU A 35 -4.26 -17.11 -20.99
C GLU A 35 -3.98 -15.60 -20.96
N LYS A 36 -3.76 -15.04 -19.75
CA LYS A 36 -3.44 -13.62 -19.54
C LYS A 36 -2.08 -13.20 -20.10
N ALA A 37 -1.13 -14.13 -20.22
CA ALA A 37 0.18 -13.84 -20.79
C ALA A 37 0.11 -13.46 -22.29
N GLY A 38 -0.99 -13.77 -22.97
CA GLY A 38 -1.19 -13.36 -24.36
C GLY A 38 -0.01 -13.74 -25.27
N PRO A 39 0.60 -12.78 -25.99
CA PRO A 39 1.75 -13.05 -26.86
C PRO A 39 2.98 -13.61 -26.14
N ASN A 40 3.14 -13.33 -24.84
CA ASN A 40 4.26 -13.79 -24.02
C ASN A 40 4.10 -15.22 -23.50
N ARG A 41 2.99 -15.88 -23.80
CA ARG A 41 2.68 -17.24 -23.34
C ARG A 41 3.83 -18.22 -23.55
N ALA A 42 4.50 -18.16 -24.71
CA ALA A 42 5.60 -19.04 -25.05
C ALA A 42 6.81 -18.91 -24.10
N GLU A 43 7.10 -17.71 -23.60
CA GLU A 43 8.14 -17.46 -22.60
C GLU A 43 7.78 -18.10 -21.26
N ILE A 44 6.52 -17.93 -20.79
CA ILE A 44 6.06 -18.53 -19.54
C ILE A 44 6.05 -20.06 -19.62
N GLU A 45 5.59 -20.64 -20.74
CA GLU A 45 5.65 -22.10 -20.98
C GLU A 45 7.09 -22.61 -21.04
N SER A 46 8.01 -21.87 -21.68
CA SER A 46 9.45 -22.19 -21.72
C SER A 46 10.07 -22.18 -20.31
N PHE A 47 9.74 -21.21 -19.49
CA PHE A 47 10.17 -21.17 -18.08
C PHE A 47 9.72 -22.42 -17.31
N LEU A 48 8.43 -22.77 -17.39
CA LEU A 48 7.86 -23.96 -16.74
C LEU A 48 8.54 -25.25 -17.24
N ALA A 49 8.73 -25.39 -18.55
CA ALA A 49 9.40 -26.54 -19.16
C ALA A 49 10.86 -26.68 -18.72
N ARG A 50 11.60 -25.56 -18.60
CA ARG A 50 12.97 -25.55 -18.08
C ARG A 50 13.03 -26.01 -16.62
N ALA A 51 12.10 -25.53 -15.79
CA ALA A 51 12.00 -25.96 -14.39
C ALA A 51 11.68 -27.46 -14.29
N ASP A 52 10.77 -27.97 -15.10
CA ASP A 52 10.45 -29.41 -15.20
C ASP A 52 11.68 -30.21 -15.64
N GLY A 53 12.45 -29.72 -16.61
CA GLY A 53 13.67 -30.35 -17.16
C GLY A 53 14.83 -30.46 -16.16
N THR A 54 14.80 -29.72 -15.04
CA THR A 54 15.84 -29.85 -13.98
C THR A 54 15.76 -31.18 -13.23
N GLY A 55 14.62 -31.88 -13.25
CA GLY A 55 14.37 -33.06 -12.42
C GLY A 55 14.15 -32.75 -10.92
N ASP A 56 14.24 -31.48 -10.51
CA ASP A 56 14.10 -31.02 -9.14
C ASP A 56 12.63 -30.70 -8.82
N ALA A 57 12.01 -31.52 -7.98
CA ALA A 57 10.60 -31.37 -7.65
C ALA A 57 10.26 -30.03 -6.97
N GLN A 58 11.17 -29.50 -6.15
CA GLN A 58 10.94 -28.21 -5.48
C GLN A 58 11.08 -27.05 -6.47
N LYS A 59 12.05 -27.06 -7.39
CA LYS A 59 12.17 -26.05 -8.45
C LYS A 59 10.93 -26.03 -9.34
N ARG A 60 10.44 -27.21 -9.71
CA ARG A 60 9.21 -27.36 -10.49
C ARG A 60 7.99 -26.76 -9.77
N ASP A 61 7.83 -27.09 -8.48
CA ASP A 61 6.74 -26.56 -7.66
C ASP A 61 6.84 -25.04 -7.54
N ALA A 62 8.03 -24.51 -7.25
CA ALA A 62 8.31 -23.09 -7.16
C ALA A 62 8.02 -22.32 -8.45
N ALA A 63 8.39 -22.87 -9.62
CA ALA A 63 8.09 -22.25 -10.91
C ALA A 63 6.58 -22.17 -11.16
N ARG A 64 5.86 -23.26 -10.86
CA ARG A 64 4.40 -23.30 -10.97
C ARG A 64 3.73 -22.32 -10.01
N TRP A 65 4.23 -22.23 -8.77
CA TRP A 65 3.74 -21.28 -7.78
C TRP A 65 3.97 -19.83 -8.22
N LEU A 66 5.14 -19.48 -8.76
CA LEU A 66 5.41 -18.15 -9.31
C LEU A 66 4.41 -17.79 -10.41
N VAL A 67 4.21 -18.67 -11.40
CA VAL A 67 3.29 -18.40 -12.52
C VAL A 67 1.84 -18.30 -12.04
N ALA A 68 1.41 -19.17 -11.13
CA ALA A 68 0.06 -19.15 -10.58
C ALA A 68 -0.29 -17.87 -9.80
N ASN A 69 0.72 -17.16 -9.29
CA ASN A 69 0.57 -15.95 -8.49
C ASN A 69 1.10 -14.67 -9.18
N MET A 70 1.50 -14.76 -10.45
CA MET A 70 2.12 -13.64 -11.18
C MET A 70 1.11 -12.57 -11.62
N ASP A 71 -0.17 -12.94 -11.74
CA ASP A 71 -1.23 -12.01 -12.12
C ASP A 71 -1.33 -10.85 -11.13
N GLY A 72 -1.42 -9.63 -11.63
CA GLY A 72 -1.45 -8.41 -10.81
C GLY A 72 -0.06 -7.84 -10.47
N HIS A 73 1.02 -8.60 -10.66
CA HIS A 73 2.38 -8.06 -10.58
C HIS A 73 2.77 -7.36 -11.88
N GLY A 74 3.46 -6.24 -11.75
CA GLY A 74 3.87 -5.46 -12.90
C GLY A 74 4.42 -4.08 -12.52
N PHE A 75 4.65 -3.28 -13.54
CA PHE A 75 5.16 -1.92 -13.44
C PHE A 75 4.24 -0.94 -14.16
N ALA A 76 3.86 0.14 -13.49
CA ALA A 76 3.05 1.20 -14.09
C ALA A 76 3.96 2.24 -14.73
N VAL A 77 3.79 2.48 -16.03
CA VAL A 77 4.40 3.64 -16.70
C VAL A 77 3.47 4.82 -16.50
N ILE A 78 3.99 5.82 -15.81
CA ILE A 78 3.26 7.04 -15.44
C ILE A 78 3.97 8.24 -16.05
N GLU A 79 3.21 9.12 -16.70
CA GLU A 79 3.72 10.34 -17.31
C GLU A 79 2.90 11.54 -16.86
N LEU A 80 3.53 12.71 -16.77
CA LEU A 80 2.82 13.96 -16.61
C LEU A 80 2.18 14.33 -17.95
N THR A 81 0.85 14.50 -17.97
CA THR A 81 0.11 14.81 -19.20
C THR A 81 -0.92 15.90 -18.97
N THR A 82 -1.23 16.66 -20.02
CA THR A 82 -2.38 17.55 -20.07
C THR A 82 -3.70 16.77 -20.08
N THR A 83 -4.82 17.46 -20.00
CA THR A 83 -6.16 16.84 -20.08
C THR A 83 -6.46 16.17 -21.42
N ASP A 84 -5.82 16.62 -22.49
CA ASP A 84 -5.92 16.03 -23.84
C ASP A 84 -4.89 14.93 -24.13
N GLY A 85 -4.06 14.58 -23.12
CA GLY A 85 -3.07 13.51 -23.21
C GLY A 85 -1.70 13.94 -23.76
N THR A 86 -1.46 15.23 -24.01
CA THR A 86 -0.14 15.70 -24.42
C THR A 86 0.86 15.55 -23.27
N ARG A 87 1.99 14.89 -23.53
CA ARG A 87 3.05 14.68 -22.55
C ARG A 87 3.75 16.00 -22.22
N LEU A 88 4.00 16.21 -20.93
CA LEU A 88 4.77 17.32 -20.39
C LEU A 88 6.05 16.79 -19.72
N GLU A 89 7.12 17.53 -19.87
CA GLU A 89 8.40 17.17 -19.26
C GLU A 89 8.46 17.73 -17.83
N PHE A 90 8.62 16.81 -16.87
CA PHE A 90 8.88 17.12 -15.46
C PHE A 90 9.60 15.95 -14.81
N ASP A 91 10.70 16.25 -14.12
CA ASP A 91 11.38 15.29 -13.26
C ASP A 91 11.77 16.00 -11.96
N ALA A 92 11.15 15.58 -10.85
CA ALA A 92 11.42 16.15 -9.53
C ALA A 92 12.88 16.02 -9.11
N LEU A 93 13.60 15.02 -9.61
CA LEU A 93 15.00 14.75 -9.26
C LEU A 93 15.99 15.77 -9.87
N ASN A 94 15.53 16.63 -10.78
CA ASN A 94 16.33 17.73 -11.34
C ASN A 94 16.41 18.95 -10.40
N TYR A 95 15.68 18.93 -9.26
CA TYR A 95 15.63 20.03 -8.31
C TYR A 95 16.38 19.70 -7.02
N LYS A 96 16.78 20.74 -6.28
CA LYS A 96 17.57 20.57 -5.04
C LYS A 96 16.70 20.27 -3.82
N SER A 97 15.41 20.59 -3.88
CA SER A 97 14.48 20.38 -2.78
C SER A 97 13.05 20.15 -3.28
N LEU A 98 12.22 19.53 -2.45
CA LEU A 98 10.80 19.33 -2.73
C LEU A 98 10.08 20.68 -2.96
N THR A 99 10.48 21.75 -2.24
CA THR A 99 9.92 23.09 -2.41
C THR A 99 10.19 23.65 -3.81
N GLU A 100 11.43 23.49 -4.32
CA GLU A 100 11.76 23.90 -5.68
C GLU A 100 11.02 23.06 -6.72
N ALA A 101 10.93 21.75 -6.53
CA ALA A 101 10.21 20.85 -7.42
C ALA A 101 8.72 21.19 -7.46
N LYS A 102 8.08 21.45 -6.31
CA LYS A 102 6.68 21.89 -6.22
C LYS A 102 6.47 23.22 -6.97
N ALA A 103 7.31 24.22 -6.74
CA ALA A 103 7.19 25.51 -7.43
C ALA A 103 7.32 25.37 -8.95
N ALA A 104 8.18 24.48 -9.43
CA ALA A 104 8.31 24.18 -10.87
C ALA A 104 7.08 23.46 -11.42
N PHE A 105 6.52 22.51 -10.68
CA PHE A 105 5.28 21.82 -11.03
C PHE A 105 4.10 22.80 -11.09
N ASP A 106 3.94 23.67 -10.09
CA ASP A 106 2.89 24.71 -10.04
C ASP A 106 2.98 25.65 -11.26
N ALA A 107 4.20 25.98 -11.70
CA ALA A 107 4.41 26.79 -12.90
C ALA A 107 4.03 26.06 -14.20
N ILE A 108 4.14 24.73 -14.24
CA ILE A 108 3.66 23.88 -15.33
C ILE A 108 2.14 23.83 -15.31
N GLU A 109 1.54 23.58 -14.14
CA GLU A 109 0.09 23.49 -13.95
C GLU A 109 -0.61 24.82 -14.29
N ALA A 110 -0.03 25.95 -13.91
CA ALA A 110 -0.57 27.28 -14.26
C ALA A 110 -0.65 27.48 -15.77
N LYS A 111 0.24 26.88 -16.56
CA LYS A 111 0.23 26.94 -18.04
C LYS A 111 -0.66 25.86 -18.67
N ASN A 112 -0.86 24.76 -17.97
CA ASN A 112 -1.58 23.58 -18.43
C ASN A 112 -2.60 23.15 -17.37
N PRO A 113 -3.69 23.90 -17.14
CA PRO A 113 -4.65 23.60 -16.08
C PRO A 113 -5.19 22.19 -16.18
N GLY A 114 -5.13 21.46 -15.05
CA GLY A 114 -5.58 20.07 -14.94
C GLY A 114 -4.58 19.04 -15.50
N CYS A 115 -3.33 19.41 -15.74
CA CYS A 115 -2.28 18.42 -15.97
C CYS A 115 -2.08 17.59 -14.70
N ASP A 116 -1.78 16.31 -14.89
CA ASP A 116 -1.58 15.38 -13.78
C ASP A 116 -0.71 14.20 -14.21
N PHE A 117 -0.13 13.51 -13.24
CA PHE A 117 0.53 12.23 -13.46
C PHE A 117 -0.52 11.15 -13.76
N ARG A 118 -0.51 10.61 -14.97
CA ARG A 118 -1.45 9.59 -15.41
C ARG A 118 -0.75 8.30 -15.79
N LYS A 119 -1.36 7.19 -15.40
CA LYS A 119 -0.91 5.88 -15.84
C LYS A 119 -1.20 5.72 -17.33
N ILE A 120 -0.12 5.62 -18.12
CA ILE A 120 -0.19 5.46 -19.59
C ILE A 120 -0.36 4.00 -19.96
N ARG A 121 0.36 3.09 -19.28
CA ARG A 121 0.24 1.64 -19.45
C ARG A 121 0.64 0.93 -18.17
N PHE A 122 0.36 -0.36 -18.12
CA PHE A 122 0.82 -1.27 -17.08
C PHE A 122 1.56 -2.43 -17.76
N ASP A 123 2.83 -2.55 -17.46
CA ASP A 123 3.67 -3.63 -17.97
C ASP A 123 3.54 -4.84 -17.02
N SER A 124 2.58 -5.71 -17.33
CA SER A 124 2.31 -6.93 -16.55
C SER A 124 3.48 -7.91 -16.66
N ASP A 125 3.85 -8.56 -15.55
CA ASP A 125 4.91 -9.58 -15.57
C ASP A 125 4.57 -10.76 -16.46
N LEU A 126 3.29 -11.15 -16.52
CA LEU A 126 2.83 -12.20 -17.43
C LEU A 126 3.09 -11.86 -18.89
N GLU A 127 2.99 -10.58 -19.26
CA GLU A 127 3.15 -10.10 -20.64
C GLU A 127 4.60 -9.75 -21.01
N HIS A 128 5.50 -9.58 -20.00
CA HIS A 128 6.83 -9.01 -20.26
C HIS A 128 8.00 -9.82 -19.69
N ALA A 129 7.77 -10.74 -18.72
CA ALA A 129 8.87 -11.52 -18.15
C ALA A 129 9.33 -12.61 -19.12
N SER A 130 10.65 -12.65 -19.42
CA SER A 130 11.22 -13.69 -20.24
C SER A 130 11.51 -14.98 -19.45
N ALA A 131 11.57 -16.11 -20.13
CA ALA A 131 11.96 -17.40 -19.56
C ALA A 131 13.35 -17.34 -18.94
N ASP A 132 14.28 -16.64 -19.57
CA ASP A 132 15.66 -16.48 -19.06
C ASP A 132 15.69 -15.69 -17.75
N PHE A 133 14.94 -14.58 -17.67
CA PHE A 133 14.80 -13.79 -16.46
C PHE A 133 14.23 -14.61 -15.29
N LEU A 134 13.10 -15.27 -15.51
CA LEU A 134 12.42 -16.06 -14.49
C LEU A 134 13.27 -17.24 -14.02
N PHE A 135 13.93 -17.94 -14.95
CA PHE A 135 14.76 -19.08 -14.60
C PHE A 135 16.05 -18.67 -13.87
N ALA A 136 16.67 -17.56 -14.25
CA ALA A 136 17.82 -17.01 -13.54
C ALA A 136 17.47 -16.70 -12.07
N HIS A 137 16.35 -16.01 -11.84
CA HIS A 137 15.89 -15.73 -10.48
C HIS A 137 15.56 -16.99 -9.67
N LEU A 138 14.90 -17.97 -10.28
CA LEU A 138 14.61 -19.26 -9.66
C LEU A 138 15.91 -19.99 -9.28
N ASP A 139 16.82 -20.14 -10.23
CA ASP A 139 18.06 -20.91 -10.01
C ASP A 139 18.96 -20.28 -8.96
N GLU A 140 19.16 -18.96 -9.02
CA GLU A 140 19.96 -18.22 -8.05
C GLU A 140 19.33 -18.25 -6.64
N ALA A 141 18.00 -18.14 -6.50
CA ALA A 141 17.33 -18.25 -5.21
C ALA A 141 17.54 -19.63 -4.57
N PHE A 142 17.36 -20.71 -5.34
CA PHE A 142 17.61 -22.07 -4.89
C PHE A 142 19.07 -22.31 -4.55
N GLY A 143 19.99 -21.80 -5.38
CA GLY A 143 21.43 -21.88 -5.12
C GLY A 143 21.79 -21.28 -3.76
N THR A 144 21.33 -20.09 -3.48
CA THR A 144 21.57 -19.40 -2.22
C THR A 144 20.94 -20.13 -1.02
N TRP A 145 19.65 -20.47 -1.12
CA TRP A 145 18.94 -21.17 -0.05
C TRP A 145 19.61 -22.49 0.35
N ARG A 146 20.09 -23.28 -0.62
CA ARG A 146 20.68 -24.60 -0.39
C ARG A 146 22.14 -24.57 0.07
N THR A 147 22.85 -23.48 -0.21
CA THR A 147 24.31 -23.42 0.06
C THR A 147 24.68 -22.59 1.27
N MET A 148 23.95 -21.49 1.55
CA MET A 148 24.31 -20.60 2.65
C MET A 148 24.00 -21.24 4.01
N PRO A 149 24.92 -21.20 4.99
CA PRO A 149 24.77 -21.87 6.29
C PRO A 149 23.50 -21.43 7.05
N TRP A 150 23.24 -20.12 7.09
CA TRP A 150 22.06 -19.51 7.72
C TRP A 150 20.74 -19.79 6.99
N ALA A 151 20.80 -20.13 5.70
CA ALA A 151 19.59 -20.39 4.90
C ALA A 151 19.13 -21.86 4.94
N LYS A 152 20.02 -22.80 5.25
CA LYS A 152 19.70 -24.24 5.32
C LYS A 152 18.58 -24.60 6.29
N PRO A 153 18.42 -23.96 7.47
CA PRO A 153 17.32 -24.26 8.39
C PRO A 153 15.95 -23.78 7.92
N ILE A 154 15.89 -22.92 6.87
CA ILE A 154 14.65 -22.32 6.40
C ILE A 154 13.79 -23.38 5.70
N ARG A 155 12.54 -23.51 6.13
CA ARG A 155 11.57 -24.42 5.48
C ARG A 155 11.23 -23.93 4.08
N TYR A 156 10.86 -24.87 3.21
CA TYR A 156 10.55 -24.59 1.80
C TYR A 156 9.48 -23.52 1.64
N GLU A 157 8.40 -23.56 2.43
CA GLU A 157 7.31 -22.59 2.35
C GLU A 157 7.80 -21.17 2.68
N VAL A 158 8.65 -21.02 3.69
CA VAL A 158 9.23 -19.72 4.07
C VAL A 158 10.21 -19.22 3.00
N PHE A 159 11.04 -20.11 2.45
CA PHE A 159 11.88 -19.79 1.30
C PHE A 159 11.04 -19.32 0.11
N ARG A 160 9.99 -20.07 -0.23
CA ARG A 160 9.09 -19.77 -1.35
C ARG A 160 8.42 -18.42 -1.20
N ASP A 161 7.93 -18.11 0.00
CA ASP A 161 7.12 -16.92 0.23
C ASP A 161 7.98 -15.64 0.39
N PHE A 162 9.22 -15.74 0.90
CA PHE A 162 10.02 -14.56 1.26
C PHE A 162 11.37 -14.43 0.54
N ILE A 163 11.98 -15.50 0.04
CA ILE A 163 13.30 -15.45 -0.64
C ILE A 163 13.14 -15.58 -2.15
N LEU A 164 12.27 -16.50 -2.60
CA LEU A 164 12.05 -16.81 -4.01
C LEU A 164 11.53 -15.62 -4.83
N PRO A 165 10.59 -14.75 -4.33
CA PRO A 165 10.02 -13.69 -5.14
C PRO A 165 11.09 -12.78 -5.75
N TYR A 166 10.92 -12.48 -7.04
CA TYR A 166 11.84 -11.64 -7.80
C TYR A 166 11.51 -10.14 -7.72
N ARG A 167 10.33 -9.78 -7.21
CA ARG A 167 9.89 -8.41 -6.98
C ARG A 167 9.97 -8.02 -5.50
N GLY A 168 10.28 -6.74 -5.26
CA GLY A 168 10.09 -6.09 -3.96
C GLY A 168 8.67 -5.49 -3.86
N SER A 169 8.24 -4.80 -4.92
CA SER A 169 6.96 -4.09 -5.02
C SER A 169 6.51 -3.98 -6.48
N ASN A 170 6.41 -2.74 -7.02
CA ASN A 170 5.96 -2.43 -8.36
C ASN A 170 7.08 -1.85 -9.24
N GLU A 171 8.32 -2.15 -8.92
CA GLU A 171 9.51 -1.69 -9.64
C GLU A 171 9.65 -2.36 -11.01
N PRO A 172 10.40 -1.75 -11.97
CA PRO A 172 10.76 -2.41 -13.22
C PRO A 172 11.53 -3.71 -12.97
N LEU A 173 11.31 -4.73 -13.81
CA LEU A 173 12.03 -6.02 -13.74
C LEU A 173 13.54 -5.83 -13.89
N GLY A 174 14.34 -6.55 -13.10
CA GLY A 174 15.80 -6.49 -13.14
C GLY A 174 16.48 -7.70 -12.52
N LEU A 175 17.64 -8.08 -13.06
CA LEU A 175 18.50 -9.14 -12.53
C LEU A 175 19.37 -8.61 -11.38
N TRP A 176 18.80 -8.50 -10.19
CA TRP A 176 19.43 -7.90 -9.02
C TRP A 176 20.17 -8.90 -8.12
N ARG A 177 19.86 -10.23 -8.19
CA ARG A 177 20.42 -11.21 -7.22
C ARG A 177 21.93 -11.30 -7.27
N THR A 178 22.53 -11.53 -8.44
CA THR A 178 23.99 -11.64 -8.57
C THR A 178 24.71 -10.34 -8.22
N PRO A 179 24.35 -9.14 -8.74
CA PRO A 179 25.05 -7.90 -8.36
C PRO A 179 24.89 -7.56 -6.86
N ALA A 180 23.72 -7.79 -6.25
CA ALA A 180 23.53 -7.55 -4.82
C ALA A 180 24.39 -8.53 -3.99
N ARG A 181 24.39 -9.82 -4.32
CA ARG A 181 25.23 -10.83 -3.64
C ARG A 181 26.72 -10.52 -3.77
N THR A 182 27.17 -10.03 -4.93
CA THR A 182 28.58 -9.62 -5.12
C THR A 182 28.96 -8.50 -4.18
N ARG A 183 28.11 -7.50 -3.97
CA ARG A 183 28.36 -6.42 -3.00
C ARG A 183 28.40 -6.91 -1.56
N LEU A 184 27.72 -8.00 -1.25
CA LEU A 184 27.62 -8.60 0.09
C LEU A 184 28.61 -9.77 0.29
N ALA A 185 29.52 -10.03 -0.66
CA ALA A 185 30.45 -11.17 -0.60
C ALA A 185 31.32 -11.16 0.66
N GLU A 186 31.76 -9.98 1.12
CA GLU A 186 32.59 -9.85 2.31
C GLU A 186 31.83 -10.22 3.60
N ILE A 187 30.64 -9.65 3.81
CA ILE A 187 29.82 -9.97 4.99
C ILE A 187 29.40 -11.45 5.01
N CYS A 188 29.16 -12.06 3.85
CA CYS A 188 28.92 -13.50 3.75
C CYS A 188 30.12 -14.32 4.22
N ARG A 189 31.33 -13.96 3.78
CA ARG A 189 32.57 -14.65 4.16
C ARG A 189 32.86 -14.51 5.67
N GLU A 190 32.67 -13.33 6.23
CA GLU A 190 32.88 -13.06 7.65
C GLU A 190 31.90 -13.83 8.56
N ASN A 191 30.79 -14.28 8.00
CA ASN A 191 29.73 -14.98 8.73
C ASN A 191 29.51 -16.43 8.26
N GLU A 192 30.51 -17.10 7.68
CA GLU A 192 30.38 -18.50 7.22
C GLU A 192 30.00 -19.49 8.34
N GLY A 193 30.27 -19.16 9.60
CA GLY A 193 29.88 -19.96 10.77
C GLY A 193 28.49 -19.63 11.34
N GLU A 194 27.83 -18.62 10.83
CA GLU A 194 26.49 -18.22 11.31
C GLU A 194 25.43 -19.19 10.78
N THR A 195 24.49 -19.61 11.62
CA THR A 195 23.38 -20.50 11.28
C THR A 195 22.03 -19.88 11.63
N ASP A 196 22.01 -18.79 12.38
CA ASP A 196 20.77 -18.04 12.68
C ASP A 196 20.51 -17.03 11.56
N VAL A 197 19.47 -17.30 10.77
CA VAL A 197 19.08 -16.45 9.64
C VAL A 197 18.67 -15.05 10.07
N ARG A 198 18.06 -14.89 11.25
CA ARG A 198 17.65 -13.57 11.76
C ARG A 198 18.87 -12.76 12.19
N ALA A 199 19.77 -13.34 12.97
CA ALA A 199 21.02 -12.69 13.37
C ALA A 199 21.86 -12.26 12.17
N PHE A 200 21.98 -13.12 11.14
CA PHE A 200 22.62 -12.76 9.88
C PHE A 200 21.87 -11.67 9.13
N GLY A 201 20.54 -11.79 9.05
CA GLY A 201 19.67 -10.82 8.39
C GLY A 201 19.81 -9.41 8.93
N GLU A 202 19.92 -9.23 10.26
CA GLU A 202 20.15 -7.92 10.87
C GLU A 202 21.50 -7.31 10.47
N LYS A 203 22.55 -8.13 10.35
CA LYS A 203 23.87 -7.67 9.85
C LYS A 203 23.78 -7.24 8.38
N VAL A 204 23.07 -8.00 7.54
CA VAL A 204 22.85 -7.65 6.13
C VAL A 204 22.03 -6.37 6.02
N ARG A 205 20.93 -6.26 6.77
CA ARG A 205 20.09 -5.05 6.81
C ARG A 205 20.92 -3.80 7.13
N ALA A 206 21.73 -3.87 8.20
CA ALA A 206 22.60 -2.77 8.61
C ALA A 206 23.64 -2.40 7.53
N ASN A 207 24.13 -3.38 6.76
CA ASN A 207 25.09 -3.16 5.66
C ASN A 207 24.42 -2.55 4.43
N VAL A 208 23.20 -2.98 4.08
CA VAL A 208 22.47 -2.53 2.88
C VAL A 208 21.80 -1.18 3.09
N HIS A 209 21.29 -0.90 4.28
CA HIS A 209 20.53 0.31 4.59
C HIS A 209 21.21 1.62 4.09
N PRO A 210 22.53 1.82 4.23
CA PRO A 210 23.20 3.02 3.71
C PRO A 210 23.40 3.04 2.18
N TRP A 211 22.99 1.99 1.45
CA TRP A 211 23.13 1.99 -0.02
C TRP A 211 22.18 2.97 -0.72
N THR A 212 21.05 3.31 -0.07
CA THR A 212 20.04 4.22 -0.61
C THR A 212 19.63 5.18 0.50
N GLY A 213 19.90 6.47 0.32
CA GLY A 213 19.49 7.54 1.24
C GLY A 213 18.05 7.97 0.97
N PHE A 214 17.38 8.49 2.02
CA PHE A 214 16.04 9.04 1.87
C PHE A 214 16.08 10.46 1.29
N THR A 215 15.16 10.75 0.36
CA THR A 215 14.83 12.11 -0.07
C THR A 215 13.34 12.24 -0.38
N ASP A 216 12.75 13.34 0.06
CA ASP A 216 11.34 13.68 -0.16
C ASP A 216 11.01 14.06 -1.61
N LEU A 217 12.01 14.35 -2.45
CA LEU A 217 11.83 14.56 -3.90
C LEU A 217 11.09 13.40 -4.57
N PHE A 218 11.30 12.17 -4.09
CA PHE A 218 10.60 10.99 -4.60
C PHE A 218 9.09 10.95 -4.31
N TYR A 219 8.55 11.84 -3.48
CA TYR A 219 7.09 12.02 -3.37
C TYR A 219 6.46 12.61 -4.63
N MET A 220 7.27 13.28 -5.46
CA MET A 220 6.86 13.75 -6.79
C MET A 220 7.42 12.89 -7.93
N HIS A 221 8.12 11.80 -7.64
CA HIS A 221 8.51 10.79 -8.61
C HIS A 221 7.41 9.72 -8.70
N PRO A 222 6.85 9.44 -9.88
CA PRO A 222 5.58 8.74 -10.00
C PRO A 222 5.66 7.22 -9.79
N THR A 223 6.87 6.62 -9.81
CA THR A 223 7.06 5.16 -9.83
C THR A 223 8.14 4.70 -8.86
N ASP A 224 8.13 3.40 -8.55
CA ASP A 224 9.22 2.75 -7.81
C ASP A 224 10.43 2.58 -8.72
N GLN A 225 11.63 2.62 -8.12
CA GLN A 225 12.88 2.46 -8.85
C GLN A 225 13.29 1.00 -8.98
N SER A 226 13.87 0.65 -10.13
CA SER A 226 14.60 -0.60 -10.28
C SER A 226 15.86 -0.65 -9.39
N TYR A 227 16.36 -1.86 -9.13
CA TYR A 227 17.64 -2.04 -8.42
C TYR A 227 18.79 -1.25 -9.05
N ALA A 228 18.86 -1.22 -10.37
CA ALA A 228 19.91 -0.52 -11.11
C ALA A 228 19.83 1.01 -10.90
N GLU A 229 18.64 1.58 -11.02
CA GLU A 229 18.41 3.02 -10.77
C GLU A 229 18.75 3.42 -9.33
N MET A 230 18.35 2.61 -8.33
CA MET A 230 18.73 2.86 -6.93
C MET A 230 20.24 2.77 -6.71
N CYS A 231 20.95 1.86 -7.38
CA CYS A 231 22.41 1.80 -7.31
C CYS A 231 23.10 3.01 -7.93
N GLU A 232 22.55 3.57 -8.99
CA GLU A 232 23.05 4.75 -9.67
C GLU A 232 22.78 6.02 -8.85
N ARG A 233 21.50 6.25 -8.49
CA ARG A 233 21.05 7.46 -7.81
C ARG A 233 21.44 7.50 -6.33
N LYS A 234 21.46 6.35 -5.66
CA LYS A 234 21.70 6.20 -4.21
C LYS A 234 20.72 6.98 -3.32
N LEU A 235 19.58 7.32 -3.85
CA LEU A 235 18.51 8.06 -3.21
C LEU A 235 17.16 7.41 -3.55
N GLY A 236 16.20 7.52 -2.63
CA GLY A 236 14.86 7.02 -2.82
C GLY A 236 13.90 7.46 -1.71
N ARG A 237 12.67 7.01 -1.79
CA ARG A 237 11.67 7.09 -0.71
C ARG A 237 11.70 5.81 0.13
N CYS A 238 10.84 5.73 1.15
CA CYS A 238 10.75 4.57 2.05
C CYS A 238 10.55 3.24 1.30
N GLU A 239 9.73 3.23 0.24
CA GLU A 239 9.49 2.05 -0.61
C GLU A 239 10.77 1.58 -1.31
N ASP A 240 11.53 2.50 -1.92
CA ASP A 240 12.79 2.19 -2.60
C ASP A 240 13.84 1.62 -1.64
N ILE A 241 13.96 2.22 -0.44
CA ILE A 241 14.88 1.74 0.60
C ILE A 241 14.49 0.33 1.04
N THR A 242 13.18 0.08 1.27
CA THR A 242 12.65 -1.23 1.63
C THR A 242 12.94 -2.27 0.53
N ASN A 243 12.75 -1.90 -0.74
CA ASN A 243 13.05 -2.77 -1.88
C ASN A 243 14.55 -3.07 -1.97
N MET A 244 15.42 -2.08 -1.83
CA MET A 244 16.88 -2.27 -1.83
C MET A 244 17.33 -3.25 -0.74
N ILE A 245 16.83 -3.10 0.49
CA ILE A 245 17.15 -3.99 1.59
C ILE A 245 16.63 -5.41 1.31
N SER A 246 15.40 -5.53 0.80
CA SER A 246 14.80 -6.82 0.43
C SER A 246 15.62 -7.54 -0.65
N PHE A 247 16.08 -6.83 -1.68
CA PHE A 247 16.95 -7.39 -2.72
C PHE A 247 18.29 -7.85 -2.15
N GLY A 248 18.93 -7.02 -1.32
CA GLY A 248 20.17 -7.39 -0.65
C GLY A 248 20.00 -8.66 0.19
N MET A 249 19.01 -8.69 1.07
CA MET A 249 18.74 -9.83 1.94
C MET A 249 18.41 -11.11 1.17
N ARG A 250 17.47 -11.04 0.23
CA ARG A 250 17.09 -12.21 -0.60
C ARG A 250 18.25 -12.72 -1.45
N SER A 251 19.18 -11.85 -1.88
CA SER A 251 20.33 -12.24 -2.69
C SER A 251 21.32 -13.14 -1.95
N VAL A 252 21.33 -13.07 -0.63
CA VAL A 252 22.21 -13.88 0.25
C VAL A 252 21.44 -14.90 1.09
N GLY A 253 20.15 -15.11 0.81
CA GLY A 253 19.34 -16.11 1.51
C GLY A 253 18.88 -15.70 2.92
N ALA A 254 18.93 -14.41 3.26
CA ALA A 254 18.28 -13.87 4.45
C ALA A 254 16.80 -13.56 4.17
N ILE A 255 15.96 -13.66 5.21
CA ILE A 255 14.51 -13.52 5.07
C ILE A 255 14.09 -12.10 5.37
N CYS A 256 13.45 -11.46 4.41
CA CYS A 256 12.92 -10.11 4.52
C CYS A 256 11.47 -10.03 4.03
N ALA A 257 10.62 -9.38 4.81
CA ALA A 257 9.29 -8.96 4.40
C ALA A 257 9.25 -7.44 4.23
N SER A 258 8.32 -6.96 3.41
CA SER A 258 7.95 -5.55 3.30
C SER A 258 6.60 -5.37 3.99
N ASP A 259 6.59 -4.64 5.10
CA ASP A 259 5.39 -4.27 5.82
C ASP A 259 5.05 -2.80 5.55
N TYR A 260 3.76 -2.44 5.61
CA TYR A 260 3.34 -1.07 5.34
C TYR A 260 2.04 -0.72 6.04
N THR A 261 1.85 0.57 6.30
CA THR A 261 0.54 1.14 6.59
C THR A 261 0.11 2.01 5.41
N PRO A 262 -1.06 1.74 4.80
CA PRO A 262 -1.54 2.52 3.64
C PRO A 262 -1.79 3.98 3.99
N TRP A 263 -2.22 4.25 5.23
CA TRP A 263 -2.49 5.57 5.77
C TRP A 263 -2.17 5.59 7.26
N TRP A 264 -1.32 6.51 7.70
CA TRP A 264 -1.14 6.77 9.13
C TRP A 264 -2.42 7.31 9.74
N ALA A 265 -2.76 6.84 10.95
CA ALA A 265 -3.99 7.25 11.63
C ALA A 265 -3.88 8.61 12.34
N ALA A 266 -2.68 9.02 12.73
CA ALA A 266 -2.44 10.25 13.49
C ALA A 266 -1.45 11.22 12.82
N SER A 267 -1.12 10.96 11.56
CA SER A 267 -0.31 11.85 10.72
C SER A 267 -0.71 11.66 9.26
N ASP A 268 -0.08 12.41 8.38
CA ASP A 268 -0.33 12.32 6.95
C ASP A 268 0.51 11.22 6.30
N ASN A 269 0.21 10.95 5.01
CA ASN A 269 0.94 9.99 4.21
C ASN A 269 0.78 8.51 4.64
N ASN A 270 1.63 7.69 4.07
CA ASN A 270 1.79 6.27 4.32
C ASN A 270 3.23 5.95 4.73
N HIS A 271 3.52 4.70 5.00
CA HIS A 271 4.88 4.23 5.22
C HIS A 271 5.03 2.77 4.84
N ALA A 272 6.20 2.42 4.30
CA ALA A 272 6.64 1.05 4.09
C ALA A 272 8.02 0.86 4.74
N TRP A 273 8.26 -0.33 5.26
CA TRP A 273 9.52 -0.69 5.92
C TRP A 273 9.82 -2.17 5.78
N GLU A 274 11.09 -2.49 5.88
CA GLU A 274 11.57 -3.86 5.89
C GLU A 274 11.45 -4.51 7.24
N VAL A 275 11.25 -5.82 7.25
CA VAL A 275 11.21 -6.64 8.47
C VAL A 275 12.10 -7.86 8.29
N VAL A 276 13.08 -8.01 9.18
CA VAL A 276 13.91 -9.22 9.25
C VAL A 276 13.12 -10.32 9.94
N LEU A 277 12.97 -11.46 9.27
CA LEU A 277 12.22 -12.60 9.78
C LEU A 277 13.15 -13.73 10.23
N ASP A 278 12.66 -14.56 11.15
CA ASP A 278 13.32 -15.79 11.58
C ASP A 278 13.08 -16.95 10.58
N ALA A 279 13.66 -18.12 10.85
CA ALA A 279 13.55 -19.31 9.99
C ALA A 279 12.09 -19.84 9.85
N ASN A 280 11.17 -19.40 10.69
CA ASN A 280 9.75 -19.73 10.62
C ASN A 280 8.92 -18.66 9.88
N GLY A 281 9.58 -17.60 9.38
CA GLY A 281 8.89 -16.48 8.73
C GLY A 281 8.22 -15.52 9.71
N GLN A 282 8.64 -15.50 10.99
CA GLN A 282 8.09 -14.65 12.03
C GLN A 282 8.99 -13.45 12.33
N GLY A 283 8.38 -12.31 12.55
CA GLY A 283 9.10 -11.09 12.91
C GLY A 283 8.24 -9.84 12.67
N HIS A 284 8.60 -8.78 13.38
CA HIS A 284 8.04 -7.45 13.22
C HIS A 284 9.10 -6.40 13.57
N ALA A 285 8.93 -5.18 13.08
CA ALA A 285 9.70 -4.00 13.48
C ALA A 285 8.94 -3.20 14.56
N GLY A 286 9.53 -2.13 15.07
CA GLY A 286 8.81 -1.14 15.86
C GLY A 286 7.93 -0.24 14.98
N LEU A 287 6.79 0.21 15.50
CA LEU A 287 5.97 1.23 14.85
C LEU A 287 6.50 2.63 15.17
N ALA A 288 6.69 3.43 14.13
CA ALA A 288 7.09 4.85 14.27
C ALA A 288 5.92 5.80 14.53
N GLY A 289 4.65 5.31 14.51
CA GLY A 289 3.45 6.11 14.67
C GLY A 289 2.21 5.27 14.93
N ARG A 290 1.02 5.88 14.95
CA ARG A 290 -0.26 5.15 15.10
C ARG A 290 -0.72 4.62 13.77
N ALA A 291 -0.70 3.30 13.62
CA ALA A 291 -1.26 2.60 12.47
C ALA A 291 -2.59 1.94 12.84
N ALA A 292 -3.63 2.21 12.08
CA ALA A 292 -4.89 1.47 12.21
C ALA A 292 -4.75 0.02 11.75
N LYS A 293 -3.94 -0.16 10.71
CA LYS A 293 -3.59 -1.45 10.11
C LYS A 293 -2.13 -1.45 9.69
N VAL A 294 -1.52 -2.63 9.80
CA VAL A 294 -0.23 -2.95 9.21
C VAL A 294 -0.43 -4.17 8.31
N TYR A 295 -0.05 -4.03 7.06
CA TYR A 295 -0.12 -5.10 6.08
C TYR A 295 1.28 -5.52 5.66
N ARG A 296 1.45 -6.82 5.39
CA ARG A 296 2.65 -7.41 4.82
C ARG A 296 2.42 -7.73 3.36
N LYS A 297 3.29 -7.26 2.48
CA LYS A 297 3.23 -7.62 1.06
C LYS A 297 3.51 -9.11 0.87
N THR A 298 2.77 -9.72 -0.04
CA THR A 298 2.95 -11.12 -0.46
C THR A 298 3.10 -11.19 -1.97
N PHE A 299 3.87 -12.15 -2.46
CA PHE A 299 3.87 -12.47 -3.89
C PHE A 299 2.63 -13.31 -4.26
N ALA A 300 2.17 -14.14 -3.33
CA ALA A 300 0.98 -14.96 -3.53
C ALA A 300 -0.31 -14.14 -3.42
N HIS A 301 -1.30 -14.51 -4.24
CA HIS A 301 -2.68 -14.10 -4.05
C HIS A 301 -3.22 -14.59 -2.70
N GLN A 302 -3.93 -13.73 -2.01
CA GLN A 302 -4.60 -14.06 -0.76
C GLN A 302 -6.09 -14.32 -1.02
N PRO A 303 -6.58 -15.53 -0.77
CA PRO A 303 -7.97 -15.89 -1.06
C PRO A 303 -8.99 -15.11 -0.22
N ASP A 304 -8.57 -14.63 0.95
CA ASP A 304 -9.41 -13.86 1.88
C ASP A 304 -9.32 -12.34 1.64
N SER A 305 -8.62 -11.89 0.59
CA SER A 305 -8.56 -10.47 0.23
C SER A 305 -9.88 -9.99 -0.36
N LEU A 306 -10.17 -8.68 -0.22
CA LEU A 306 -11.34 -8.08 -0.86
C LEU A 306 -11.33 -8.30 -2.38
N ALA A 307 -10.17 -8.19 -3.00
CA ALA A 307 -9.98 -8.43 -4.43
C ALA A 307 -10.40 -9.83 -4.89
N ALA A 308 -10.17 -10.86 -4.04
CA ALA A 308 -10.59 -12.23 -4.32
C ALA A 308 -12.09 -12.47 -4.03
N MET A 309 -12.67 -11.70 -3.12
CA MET A 309 -14.07 -11.90 -2.67
C MET A 309 -15.07 -11.03 -3.41
N LYS A 310 -14.65 -9.92 -4.00
CA LYS A 310 -15.54 -9.07 -4.80
C LYS A 310 -15.99 -9.77 -6.08
N ARG A 311 -17.17 -9.42 -6.57
CA ARG A 311 -17.63 -9.80 -7.91
C ARG A 311 -16.96 -8.90 -8.95
N GLU A 312 -16.98 -9.33 -10.20
CA GLU A 312 -16.35 -8.58 -11.31
C GLU A 312 -16.92 -7.17 -11.46
N GLU A 313 -18.25 -7.04 -11.33
CA GLU A 313 -18.98 -5.80 -11.45
C GLU A 313 -18.87 -4.86 -10.23
N GLU A 314 -18.36 -5.35 -9.08
CA GLU A 314 -18.24 -4.54 -7.87
C GLU A 314 -16.99 -3.67 -7.89
N THR A 315 -17.17 -2.38 -7.67
CA THR A 315 -16.08 -1.44 -7.42
C THR A 315 -15.71 -1.44 -5.93
N VAL A 316 -14.44 -1.22 -5.63
CA VAL A 316 -13.89 -1.18 -4.27
C VAL A 316 -12.82 -0.10 -4.17
N PRO A 317 -12.51 0.43 -2.97
CA PRO A 317 -11.43 1.40 -2.81
C PRO A 317 -10.14 0.90 -3.44
N LYS A 318 -9.49 1.76 -4.23
CA LYS A 318 -8.44 1.39 -5.19
C LYS A 318 -7.30 0.56 -4.59
N TRP A 319 -6.80 0.91 -3.40
CA TRP A 319 -5.68 0.17 -2.81
C TRP A 319 -6.11 -1.23 -2.29
N LEU A 320 -7.39 -1.42 -1.91
CA LEU A 320 -7.96 -2.70 -1.49
C LEU A 320 -8.27 -3.64 -2.68
N SER A 321 -8.09 -3.17 -3.92
CA SER A 321 -8.27 -4.00 -5.12
C SER A 321 -7.11 -4.97 -5.40
N SER A 322 -6.01 -4.90 -4.65
CA SER A 322 -4.94 -5.89 -4.69
C SER A 322 -5.28 -7.11 -3.82
N SER A 323 -4.77 -8.28 -4.21
CA SER A 323 -4.83 -9.49 -3.39
C SER A 323 -3.47 -9.92 -2.81
N HIS A 324 -2.44 -9.08 -2.95
CA HIS A 324 -1.05 -9.40 -2.61
C HIS A 324 -0.61 -8.83 -1.25
N TYR A 325 -1.45 -8.98 -0.23
CA TYR A 325 -1.13 -8.58 1.14
C TYR A 325 -1.84 -9.45 2.17
N VAL A 326 -1.28 -9.52 3.37
CA VAL A 326 -1.88 -10.10 4.56
C VAL A 326 -1.86 -9.10 5.71
N ASP A 327 -2.87 -9.16 6.57
CA ASP A 327 -2.92 -8.36 7.79
C ASP A 327 -1.96 -8.92 8.85
N VAL A 328 -1.05 -8.09 9.33
CA VAL A 328 -0.10 -8.41 10.40
C VAL A 328 -0.22 -7.46 11.59
N THR A 329 -1.28 -6.67 11.68
CA THR A 329 -1.49 -5.63 12.70
C THR A 329 -1.30 -6.16 14.12
N ALA A 330 -1.85 -7.34 14.41
CA ALA A 330 -1.75 -7.97 15.74
C ALA A 330 -0.31 -8.39 16.12
N GLN A 331 0.63 -8.45 15.17
CA GLN A 331 2.04 -8.67 15.48
C GLN A 331 2.73 -7.40 16.00
N TYR A 332 2.16 -6.23 15.71
CA TYR A 332 2.72 -4.92 16.02
C TYR A 332 2.15 -4.28 17.27
N GLN A 333 0.87 -4.48 17.54
CA GLN A 333 0.15 -3.77 18.59
C GLN A 333 -1.07 -4.53 19.09
N THR A 334 -1.59 -4.13 20.25
CA THR A 334 -2.87 -4.63 20.73
C THR A 334 -4.00 -4.12 19.85
N THR A 335 -4.88 -5.02 19.44
CA THR A 335 -5.98 -4.76 18.52
C THR A 335 -7.35 -4.98 19.15
N SER A 336 -8.40 -4.60 18.44
CA SER A 336 -9.80 -4.85 18.77
C SER A 336 -10.57 -5.36 17.55
N ASP A 337 -11.67 -6.08 17.80
CA ASP A 337 -12.57 -6.59 16.77
C ASP A 337 -13.95 -5.91 16.90
N PRO A 338 -14.09 -4.62 16.51
CA PRO A 338 -15.34 -3.90 16.66
C PRO A 338 -16.41 -4.40 15.71
N THR A 339 -17.66 -4.46 16.20
CA THR A 339 -18.86 -4.61 15.37
C THR A 339 -19.56 -3.26 15.28
N ILE A 340 -19.66 -2.71 14.08
CA ILE A 340 -20.21 -1.38 13.81
C ILE A 340 -21.58 -1.51 13.15
N THR A 341 -22.59 -0.87 13.74
CA THR A 341 -23.91 -0.72 13.12
C THR A 341 -23.85 0.42 12.12
N LEU A 342 -24.24 0.13 10.88
CA LEU A 342 -24.25 1.12 9.80
C LEU A 342 -25.57 1.90 9.83
N ALA A 343 -25.50 3.21 9.79
CA ALA A 343 -26.67 4.07 9.66
C ALA A 343 -27.22 4.05 8.22
N ARG A 344 -26.37 3.71 7.26
CA ARG A 344 -26.72 3.59 5.83
C ARG A 344 -26.02 2.37 5.23
N ALA A 345 -26.81 1.48 4.67
CA ALA A 345 -26.36 0.36 3.85
C ALA A 345 -27.36 0.19 2.69
N PRO A 346 -27.07 0.72 1.47
CA PRO A 346 -27.94 0.53 0.31
C PRO A 346 -28.20 -0.96 0.03
N GLU A 347 -29.33 -1.27 -0.56
CA GLU A 347 -29.65 -2.62 -0.98
C GLU A 347 -28.59 -3.15 -1.96
N GLY A 348 -28.12 -4.38 -1.74
CA GLY A 348 -27.06 -4.99 -2.55
C GLY A 348 -25.63 -4.64 -2.12
N GLN A 349 -25.43 -3.69 -1.22
CA GLN A 349 -24.09 -3.36 -0.69
C GLN A 349 -23.59 -4.50 0.18
N ARG A 350 -22.49 -5.14 -0.25
CA ARG A 350 -21.93 -6.32 0.45
C ARG A 350 -20.82 -5.96 1.42
N PHE A 351 -20.09 -4.86 1.18
CA PHE A 351 -18.90 -4.49 1.93
C PHE A 351 -19.05 -3.12 2.58
N ALA A 352 -18.63 -3.05 3.82
CA ALA A 352 -18.38 -1.80 4.53
C ALA A 352 -16.88 -1.63 4.76
N TYR A 353 -16.49 -0.39 4.98
CA TYR A 353 -15.11 0.00 5.22
C TYR A 353 -15.01 0.79 6.50
N ILE A 354 -13.85 0.77 7.14
CA ILE A 354 -13.49 1.78 8.12
C ILE A 354 -12.36 2.63 7.56
N ALA A 355 -12.42 3.92 7.84
CA ALA A 355 -11.47 4.90 7.35
C ALA A 355 -10.78 5.61 8.50
N VAL A 356 -9.54 6.05 8.27
CA VAL A 356 -8.79 6.98 9.11
C VAL A 356 -8.73 8.35 8.44
N PHE A 357 -8.59 9.41 9.24
CA PHE A 357 -8.42 10.76 8.69
C PHE A 357 -6.95 11.01 8.37
N ASN A 358 -6.66 11.25 7.09
CA ASN A 358 -5.30 11.41 6.61
C ASN A 358 -5.28 12.41 5.43
N SER A 359 -4.37 13.36 5.46
CA SER A 359 -4.22 14.40 4.42
C SER A 359 -5.55 15.06 4.04
N GLY A 360 -6.27 15.53 5.07
CA GLY A 360 -7.51 16.30 4.95
C GLY A 360 -8.74 15.52 4.50
N SER A 361 -8.69 14.18 4.46
CA SER A 361 -9.83 13.36 4.05
C SER A 361 -9.86 11.99 4.74
N TRP A 362 -11.03 11.36 4.72
CA TRP A 362 -11.20 10.00 5.21
C TRP A 362 -10.69 9.00 4.17
N LYS A 363 -9.83 8.09 4.59
CA LYS A 363 -9.18 7.08 3.76
C LYS A 363 -9.57 5.70 4.25
N PRO A 364 -10.28 4.88 3.44
CA PRO A 364 -10.55 3.49 3.79
C PRO A 364 -9.27 2.74 4.13
N ILE A 365 -9.26 2.05 5.28
CA ILE A 365 -8.08 1.36 5.81
C ILE A 365 -8.31 -0.14 5.95
N ASP A 366 -9.55 -0.57 6.08
CA ASP A 366 -9.94 -1.98 6.18
C ASP A 366 -11.38 -2.17 5.70
N TRP A 367 -11.80 -3.42 5.52
CA TRP A 367 -13.11 -3.80 5.02
C TRP A 367 -13.73 -4.96 5.79
N ALA A 368 -15.05 -5.08 5.73
CA ALA A 368 -15.80 -6.20 6.31
C ALA A 368 -17.07 -6.47 5.51
N ASN A 369 -17.58 -7.72 5.59
CA ASN A 369 -18.90 -8.05 5.04
C ASN A 369 -20.01 -7.39 5.86
N ILE A 370 -21.03 -6.88 5.17
CA ILE A 370 -22.24 -6.37 5.81
C ILE A 370 -23.19 -7.55 6.08
N THR A 371 -23.58 -7.73 7.33
CA THR A 371 -24.54 -8.72 7.77
C THR A 371 -25.58 -8.06 8.66
N GLN A 372 -26.85 -8.07 8.27
CA GLN A 372 -27.96 -7.47 9.02
C GLN A 372 -27.70 -5.98 9.41
N GLY A 373 -27.12 -5.20 8.50
CA GLY A 373 -26.82 -3.79 8.73
C GLY A 373 -25.62 -3.54 9.64
N GLN A 374 -24.84 -4.56 9.95
CA GLN A 374 -23.61 -4.46 10.75
C GLN A 374 -22.40 -4.96 9.97
N ALA A 375 -21.23 -4.44 10.34
CA ALA A 375 -19.94 -4.89 9.84
C ALA A 375 -19.00 -5.18 11.02
N LYS A 376 -18.42 -6.39 11.04
CA LYS A 376 -17.43 -6.78 12.04
C LYS A 376 -16.05 -6.71 11.43
N PHE A 377 -15.25 -5.78 11.91
CA PHE A 377 -13.85 -5.63 11.51
C PHE A 377 -12.94 -6.43 12.44
N HIS A 378 -11.76 -6.82 11.96
CA HIS A 378 -10.83 -7.64 12.70
C HIS A 378 -9.49 -6.95 12.89
N ALA A 379 -8.84 -7.19 14.04
CA ALA A 379 -7.50 -6.72 14.35
C ALA A 379 -7.28 -5.22 14.09
N ILE A 380 -8.21 -4.37 14.54
CA ILE A 380 -8.14 -2.91 14.35
C ILE A 380 -7.31 -2.27 15.46
N GLY A 381 -6.43 -1.34 15.12
CA GLY A 381 -5.61 -0.58 16.06
C GLY A 381 -6.45 0.24 17.05
N ARG A 382 -5.90 0.42 18.24
CA ARG A 382 -6.55 1.20 19.33
C ARG A 382 -6.03 2.63 19.39
N ASN A 383 -6.72 3.46 20.17
CA ASN A 383 -6.41 4.88 20.36
C ASN A 383 -6.46 5.69 19.05
N ILE A 384 -7.47 5.41 18.22
CA ILE A 384 -7.63 5.96 16.87
C ILE A 384 -9.10 6.32 16.63
N CYS A 385 -9.32 7.43 15.91
CA CYS A 385 -10.62 7.83 15.42
C CYS A 385 -10.88 7.23 14.02
N TYR A 386 -12.04 6.64 13.85
CA TYR A 386 -12.49 5.95 12.63
C TYR A 386 -13.80 6.51 12.10
N LEU A 387 -14.02 6.38 10.79
CA LEU A 387 -15.32 6.61 10.15
C LEU A 387 -15.77 5.34 9.41
N PRO A 388 -16.99 4.82 9.68
CA PRO A 388 -17.56 3.75 8.86
C PRO A 388 -17.99 4.32 7.51
N MET A 389 -17.67 3.60 6.43
CA MET A 389 -17.90 4.02 5.05
C MET A 389 -18.48 2.89 4.21
N ILE A 390 -19.07 3.26 3.09
CA ILE A 390 -19.41 2.39 1.95
C ILE A 390 -18.79 2.94 0.68
N HIS A 391 -18.53 2.08 -0.29
CA HIS A 391 -18.04 2.49 -1.61
C HIS A 391 -19.16 2.33 -2.63
N VAL A 392 -19.56 3.44 -3.26
CA VAL A 392 -20.68 3.49 -4.21
C VAL A 392 -20.21 4.10 -5.53
N GLY A 393 -20.19 3.30 -6.58
CA GLY A 393 -19.56 3.71 -7.84
C GLY A 393 -18.05 3.92 -7.66
N GLU A 394 -17.58 5.14 -7.79
CA GLU A 394 -16.18 5.54 -7.60
C GLU A 394 -15.98 6.39 -6.33
N ALA A 395 -16.99 6.50 -5.47
CA ALA A 395 -16.96 7.36 -4.30
C ALA A 395 -17.04 6.59 -2.98
N ASP A 396 -16.24 7.03 -2.02
CA ASP A 396 -16.31 6.59 -0.64
C ASP A 396 -17.27 7.51 0.13
N GLU A 397 -18.37 6.95 0.67
CA GLU A 397 -19.42 7.70 1.36
C GLU A 397 -19.51 7.28 2.84
N PRO A 398 -19.76 8.22 3.78
CA PRO A 398 -20.01 7.91 5.17
C PRO A 398 -21.22 6.97 5.34
N ALA A 399 -21.06 5.93 6.14
CA ALA A 399 -22.11 4.95 6.45
C ALA A 399 -22.56 5.01 7.91
N GLY A 400 -22.04 5.94 8.70
CA GLY A 400 -22.38 6.13 10.10
C GLY A 400 -21.64 7.29 10.74
N ALA A 401 -21.80 7.45 12.05
CA ALA A 401 -21.06 8.43 12.81
C ALA A 401 -19.60 7.99 13.00
N PRO A 402 -18.64 8.92 13.08
CA PRO A 402 -17.28 8.59 13.49
C PRO A 402 -17.26 8.04 14.91
N PHE A 403 -16.23 7.27 15.22
CA PHE A 403 -16.04 6.67 16.54
C PHE A 403 -14.56 6.56 16.89
N VAL A 404 -14.27 6.50 18.17
CA VAL A 404 -12.92 6.23 18.68
C VAL A 404 -12.90 4.83 19.29
N ILE A 405 -11.88 4.06 19.03
CA ILE A 405 -11.53 2.88 19.83
C ILE A 405 -10.46 3.34 20.81
N ASP A 406 -10.75 3.32 22.10
CA ASP A 406 -9.80 3.75 23.13
C ASP A 406 -8.69 2.72 23.39
N LEU A 407 -7.82 2.98 24.36
CA LEU A 407 -6.72 2.09 24.74
C LEU A 407 -7.22 0.75 25.33
N ASP A 408 -8.40 0.73 25.93
CA ASP A 408 -9.01 -0.47 26.51
C ASP A 408 -9.78 -1.29 25.44
N GLY A 409 -9.95 -0.72 24.24
CA GLY A 409 -10.65 -1.36 23.12
C GLY A 409 -12.16 -1.07 23.12
N ILE A 410 -12.61 -0.09 23.91
CA ILE A 410 -14.01 0.33 23.98
C ILE A 410 -14.30 1.27 22.81
N VAL A 411 -15.44 1.07 22.16
CA VAL A 411 -15.91 1.91 21.05
C VAL A 411 -16.73 3.07 21.61
N HIS A 412 -16.31 4.30 21.35
CA HIS A 412 -17.00 5.55 21.69
C HIS A 412 -17.49 6.23 20.42
N THR A 413 -18.80 6.23 20.19
CA THR A 413 -19.40 6.92 19.04
C THR A 413 -19.37 8.43 19.24
N LEU A 414 -18.90 9.16 18.23
CA LEU A 414 -18.82 10.61 18.24
C LEU A 414 -20.06 11.19 17.53
N ALA A 415 -21.11 11.43 18.30
CA ALA A 415 -22.33 12.06 17.83
C ALA A 415 -22.54 13.36 18.59
N ALA A 416 -22.36 14.49 17.94
CA ALA A 416 -22.55 15.81 18.54
C ALA A 416 -23.94 15.90 19.20
N ALA A 417 -23.98 15.80 20.53
CA ALA A 417 -25.22 15.84 21.29
C ALA A 417 -25.74 17.27 21.37
N ALA A 418 -27.01 17.47 21.07
CA ALA A 418 -27.66 18.75 21.27
C ALA A 418 -27.83 19.04 22.76
N GLY A 419 -27.33 20.19 23.23
CA GLY A 419 -27.64 20.71 24.56
C GLY A 419 -26.59 20.52 25.65
N THR A 420 -25.46 19.88 25.39
CA THR A 420 -24.31 19.87 26.27
C THR A 420 -23.18 20.66 25.64
N SER A 421 -22.69 21.66 26.36
CA SER A 421 -21.64 22.51 25.80
C SER A 421 -20.57 22.80 26.84
N ASP A 422 -19.33 22.61 26.46
CA ASP A 422 -18.19 23.10 27.17
C ASP A 422 -17.65 24.35 26.46
N SER A 423 -17.34 25.37 27.26
CA SER A 423 -16.52 26.48 26.77
C SER A 423 -15.09 25.99 26.68
N THR A 424 -14.49 26.07 25.49
CA THR A 424 -13.15 25.58 25.22
C THR A 424 -12.33 26.61 24.48
N SER A 425 -11.14 26.90 25.01
CA SER A 425 -10.14 27.68 24.27
C SER A 425 -9.35 26.74 23.36
N LEU A 426 -9.46 26.94 22.05
CA LEU A 426 -8.66 26.21 21.07
C LEU A 426 -7.25 26.82 21.04
N ILE A 427 -6.24 25.99 21.27
CA ILE A 427 -4.83 26.43 21.35
C ILE A 427 -3.97 25.90 20.21
N ALA A 428 -4.41 24.84 19.54
CA ALA A 428 -3.62 24.20 18.51
C ALA A 428 -4.47 23.65 17.37
N SER A 429 -3.88 23.69 16.18
CA SER A 429 -4.21 22.88 15.03
C SER A 429 -2.93 22.13 14.64
N THR A 430 -2.91 20.81 14.67
CA THR A 430 -1.67 20.06 14.51
C THR A 430 -1.79 19.05 13.37
N THR A 431 -0.71 18.90 12.60
CA THR A 431 -0.58 17.90 11.54
C THR A 431 0.06 16.60 12.03
N LYS A 432 0.78 16.63 13.17
CA LYS A 432 1.52 15.48 13.73
C LYS A 432 1.45 15.51 15.27
N PRO A 433 0.33 15.10 15.88
CA PRO A 433 0.13 15.18 17.33
C PRO A 433 1.09 14.28 18.14
N ASP A 434 1.66 13.24 17.51
CA ASP A 434 2.48 12.23 18.18
C ASP A 434 3.99 12.54 18.15
N ILE A 435 4.39 13.77 17.78
CA ILE A 435 5.80 14.14 17.88
C ILE A 435 6.14 14.37 19.33
N THR A 436 6.96 13.47 19.84
CA THR A 436 7.56 13.55 21.15
C THR A 436 8.79 14.45 21.08
N ASP A 437 8.92 15.36 22.02
CA ASP A 437 10.17 16.08 22.26
C ASP A 437 11.25 15.06 22.64
N PRO A 438 12.38 14.97 21.90
CA PRO A 438 13.41 14.00 22.20
C PRO A 438 14.07 14.20 23.56
N ASP A 439 14.05 15.42 24.10
CA ASP A 439 14.71 15.73 25.37
C ASP A 439 13.79 15.55 26.59
N THR A 440 12.49 15.79 26.42
CA THR A 440 11.52 15.78 27.55
C THR A 440 10.51 14.65 27.49
N GLY A 441 10.39 13.94 26.36
CA GLY A 441 9.35 12.94 26.14
C GLY A 441 7.93 13.52 26.04
N ALA A 442 7.77 14.84 26.01
CA ALA A 442 6.47 15.50 25.94
C ALA A 442 5.96 15.56 24.49
N LEU A 443 4.65 15.35 24.31
CA LEU A 443 4.01 15.57 23.01
C LEU A 443 4.03 17.07 22.67
N ARG A 444 4.53 17.40 21.48
CA ARG A 444 4.52 18.77 20.97
C ARG A 444 3.36 18.96 19.99
N ALA A 445 2.48 19.90 20.29
CA ALA A 445 1.59 20.48 19.30
C ALA A 445 2.42 21.27 18.28
N ARG A 446 2.36 20.91 17.00
CA ARG A 446 3.20 21.55 15.98
C ARG A 446 2.69 22.90 15.53
N THR A 447 1.39 23.06 15.43
CA THR A 447 0.77 24.29 14.98
C THR A 447 -0.06 24.86 16.11
N ILE A 448 0.46 25.92 16.71
CA ILE A 448 -0.26 26.74 17.68
C ILE A 448 -1.04 27.78 16.87
N VAL A 449 -2.24 28.13 17.32
CA VAL A 449 -3.02 29.22 16.72
C VAL A 449 -2.17 30.50 16.76
N LYS A 450 -1.91 31.08 15.60
CA LYS A 450 -1.03 32.23 15.41
C LYS A 450 -1.84 33.50 15.19
N PRO A 451 -1.40 34.68 15.71
CA PRO A 451 -2.09 35.93 15.50
C PRO A 451 -2.14 36.40 14.04
N ASP A 452 -1.17 35.99 13.22
CA ASP A 452 -1.03 36.36 11.80
C ASP A 452 -1.79 35.43 10.82
N ALA A 453 -2.45 34.41 11.34
CA ALA A 453 -3.25 33.48 10.55
C ALA A 453 -4.73 33.53 10.95
N ALA A 454 -5.61 33.13 10.06
CA ALA A 454 -7.01 32.90 10.32
C ALA A 454 -7.30 31.39 10.22
N PHE A 455 -8.27 30.92 11.02
CA PHE A 455 -8.62 29.50 11.08
C PHE A 455 -10.15 29.34 10.98
N GLU A 456 -10.57 28.25 10.37
CA GLU A 456 -11.98 27.87 10.35
C GLU A 456 -12.19 26.60 11.16
N LEU A 457 -13.16 26.60 12.08
CA LEU A 457 -13.53 25.47 12.90
C LEU A 457 -14.69 24.72 12.25
N PHE A 458 -14.46 23.45 11.97
CA PHE A 458 -15.46 22.54 11.45
C PHE A 458 -15.90 21.53 12.52
N LEU A 459 -17.18 21.16 12.48
CA LEU A 459 -17.79 20.05 13.20
C LEU A 459 -18.23 18.97 12.19
N TRP A 460 -17.93 17.71 12.49
CA TRP A 460 -18.47 16.59 11.71
C TRP A 460 -19.95 16.38 12.05
N LYS A 461 -20.82 16.57 11.09
CA LYS A 461 -22.27 16.43 11.25
C LYS A 461 -22.92 16.00 9.95
N ASP A 462 -23.87 15.05 10.04
CA ASP A 462 -24.65 14.56 8.89
C ASP A 462 -23.77 14.08 7.73
N GLY A 463 -22.65 13.38 8.04
CA GLY A 463 -21.73 12.82 7.05
C GLY A 463 -20.82 13.85 6.36
N ALA A 464 -20.69 15.06 6.90
CA ALA A 464 -19.84 16.10 6.32
C ALA A 464 -19.25 17.05 7.37
N TRP A 465 -18.18 17.72 7.00
CA TRP A 465 -17.63 18.86 7.76
C TRP A 465 -18.53 20.09 7.57
N LYS A 466 -19.02 20.67 8.67
CA LYS A 466 -19.82 21.90 8.70
C LYS A 466 -19.05 22.97 9.45
N SER A 467 -18.85 24.12 8.82
CA SER A 467 -18.27 25.30 9.49
C SER A 467 -19.18 25.76 10.64
N ILE A 468 -18.61 25.94 11.81
CA ILE A 468 -19.32 26.37 13.04
C ILE A 468 -18.70 27.60 13.69
N GLY A 469 -17.58 28.09 13.17
CA GLY A 469 -16.95 29.29 13.68
C GLY A 469 -15.62 29.56 13.00
N ARG A 470 -15.13 30.78 13.20
CA ARG A 470 -13.90 31.26 12.62
C ARG A 470 -13.06 32.01 13.66
N ILE A 471 -11.77 31.93 13.51
CA ILE A 471 -10.76 32.68 14.23
C ILE A 471 -10.16 33.68 13.24
N GLU A 472 -10.31 34.98 13.52
CA GLU A 472 -9.81 36.01 12.63
C GLU A 472 -8.33 36.35 12.94
N ARG A 473 -7.65 36.92 11.97
CA ARG A 473 -6.28 37.42 12.18
C ARG A 473 -6.25 38.48 13.28
N GLY A 474 -5.24 38.40 14.12
CA GLY A 474 -5.07 39.32 15.25
C GLY A 474 -5.64 38.81 16.56
N GLU A 475 -6.38 37.71 16.54
CA GLU A 475 -6.91 37.07 17.74
C GLU A 475 -5.90 36.05 18.30
N THR A 476 -5.69 36.06 19.63
CA THR A 476 -4.67 35.19 20.26
C THR A 476 -5.27 34.14 21.20
N ALA A 477 -6.56 34.26 21.55
CA ALA A 477 -7.25 33.31 22.40
C ALA A 477 -8.71 33.17 21.91
N HIS A 478 -9.11 31.95 21.60
CA HIS A 478 -10.36 31.63 20.98
C HIS A 478 -11.16 30.72 21.91
N ALA A 479 -12.00 31.32 22.72
CA ALA A 479 -13.03 30.63 23.47
C ALA A 479 -14.24 30.44 22.54
N PHE A 480 -14.52 29.19 22.19
CA PHE A 480 -15.80 28.83 21.61
C PHE A 480 -16.74 28.45 22.76
N GLU A 481 -17.79 29.24 22.92
CA GLU A 481 -18.87 28.92 23.83
C GLU A 481 -19.82 27.92 23.17
N SER A 482 -20.29 26.96 23.95
CA SER A 482 -21.33 26.01 23.52
C SER A 482 -20.93 25.04 22.40
N LEU A 483 -19.71 24.51 22.42
CA LEU A 483 -19.35 23.41 21.52
C LEU A 483 -20.05 22.11 21.96
N PRO A 484 -20.75 21.39 21.06
CA PRO A 484 -21.37 20.11 21.38
C PRO A 484 -20.39 19.13 22.00
N SER A 485 -20.75 18.51 23.13
CA SER A 485 -19.99 17.35 23.64
C SER A 485 -20.07 16.19 22.65
N ASP A 486 -19.10 15.29 22.71
CA ASP A 486 -18.97 14.14 21.80
C ASP A 486 -18.90 14.52 20.32
N GLY A 487 -18.58 15.78 20.01
CA GLY A 487 -18.34 16.27 18.65
C GLY A 487 -16.94 15.90 18.17
N LEU A 488 -16.82 15.64 16.86
CA LEU A 488 -15.54 15.56 16.17
C LEU A 488 -15.28 16.87 15.44
N TYR A 489 -14.15 17.48 15.72
CA TYR A 489 -13.77 18.81 15.24
C TYR A 489 -12.54 18.80 14.37
N TRP A 490 -12.42 19.82 13.51
CA TRP A 490 -11.26 20.05 12.66
C TRP A 490 -11.02 21.56 12.55
N LEU A 491 -9.86 22.03 12.98
CA LEU A 491 -9.45 23.44 12.92
C LEU A 491 -8.43 23.61 11.79
N VAL A 492 -8.80 24.33 10.74
CA VAL A 492 -8.04 24.46 9.50
C VAL A 492 -7.54 25.88 9.34
N GLU A 493 -6.24 26.06 9.11
CA GLU A 493 -5.63 27.35 8.77
C GLU A 493 -5.98 27.75 7.33
N ASP A 494 -6.35 29.00 7.11
CA ASP A 494 -6.65 29.53 5.79
C ASP A 494 -5.44 29.40 4.86
N GLY A 495 -5.65 28.80 3.69
CA GLY A 495 -4.62 28.58 2.69
C GLY A 495 -3.65 27.43 3.02
N SER A 496 -3.92 26.63 4.07
CA SER A 496 -3.15 25.42 4.36
C SER A 496 -3.42 24.31 3.34
N GLU A 497 -2.53 23.31 3.32
CA GLU A 497 -2.74 22.07 2.56
C GLU A 497 -3.76 21.12 3.22
N LYS A 498 -4.49 21.57 4.27
CA LYS A 498 -5.48 20.81 5.04
C LYS A 498 -4.89 19.56 5.71
N LEU A 499 -3.69 19.68 6.22
CA LEU A 499 -2.97 18.61 6.92
C LEU A 499 -3.20 18.62 8.43
N GLU A 500 -4.04 19.54 8.93
CA GLU A 500 -4.40 19.68 10.35
C GLU A 500 -5.14 18.43 10.83
N ARG A 501 -4.95 18.10 12.13
CA ARG A 501 -5.55 16.91 12.72
C ARG A 501 -6.94 17.18 13.28
N ILE A 502 -7.78 16.16 13.18
CA ILE A 502 -9.08 16.13 13.84
C ILE A 502 -8.92 15.94 15.35
N PHE A 503 -9.87 16.45 16.13
CA PHE A 503 -9.84 16.34 17.58
C PHE A 503 -11.25 16.24 18.16
N THR A 504 -11.30 15.75 19.40
CA THR A 504 -12.46 15.83 20.29
C THR A 504 -12.15 16.78 21.44
N ILE A 505 -13.17 17.18 22.20
CA ILE A 505 -13.01 17.98 23.41
C ILE A 505 -13.36 17.09 24.60
N VAL A 506 -12.40 16.92 25.50
CA VAL A 506 -12.56 16.14 26.72
C VAL A 506 -12.16 17.00 27.91
N ALA A 507 -13.11 17.23 28.82
CA ALA A 507 -12.93 18.10 30.00
C ALA A 507 -12.34 19.48 29.63
N GLY A 508 -12.87 20.11 28.56
CA GLY A 508 -12.45 21.40 28.07
C GLY A 508 -11.09 21.46 27.38
N LYS A 509 -10.52 20.31 26.97
CA LYS A 509 -9.22 20.23 26.30
C LYS A 509 -9.34 19.51 24.94
N GLN A 510 -8.55 19.96 23.96
CA GLN A 510 -8.41 19.28 22.68
C GLN A 510 -7.65 17.95 22.84
N VAL A 511 -8.25 16.87 22.35
CA VAL A 511 -7.63 15.55 22.25
C VAL A 511 -7.55 15.20 20.76
N PHE A 512 -6.34 15.12 20.21
CA PHE A 512 -6.08 14.91 18.78
C PHE A 512 -6.02 13.42 18.42
N TRP A 513 -6.52 13.15 17.21
CA TRP A 513 -6.61 11.80 16.64
C TRP A 513 -5.85 11.69 15.33
#